data_010884530ce83784e6ddcec8e49acec6
#
_entry.id   010884530ce83784e6ddcec8e49acec6
#
_cell.length_a   1.000
_cell.length_b   1.000
_cell.length_c   1.000
_cell.angle_alpha   90.00
_cell.angle_beta   90.00
_cell.angle_gamma   90.00
#
_symmetry.space_group_name_H-M   'P 1'
#
loop_
_entity.id
_entity.type
_entity.pdbx_description
1 polymer ?
#
loop_
_entity_poly.entity_id
_entity_poly.type
_entity_poly.pdbx_seq_one_letter_code
_entity_poly.pdbx_strand_id
1 'polypeptide(L)'
;MLDQRNDRWLTHLATGLALLALLFVALTVVRTLARLHTDGFAGYYTVGHIAVYTPEQLALAYDEAWYGPQVVLLTAPGVREVFKNQPPPGSLLLAPLVWLPYPTARLVWLLLNLGFLVVSLMLLARAVRWPARAGLWIAPFCLLYRPVYENLRQGQMYLWLLVWLCLALWALAQHPPRRATDALGGVMLGLLLIFKTALIWLWPLLWLARRQRVLPWGVITAAAVAALTLPYLGLAPWRAYLNQMPLLFTMPDRYATGYQTITSLFGHLFVAAPPFSPAPVAHLPALATALTLTVQMTTLVITARGQRMLGTDHAGRVLSLALLLALATANAPLGEGYHYTLILPALLMAAWWAWTARLPWSQWALLALAALLLSLPWPYQSPQLSAGWWALLAYPRVYGAYALWGWLLGRRTEVRDQVNSRPLPPFSSPLRGG
;
A
#
# COMPACT_ATOMS: atom_id res chain seq x y z
N MET A 1 24.48 9.74 36.17
CA MET A 1 24.21 8.28 36.28
C MET A 1 22.75 7.93 36.62
N LEU A 2 22.05 8.71 37.44
CA LEU A 2 20.62 8.45 37.79
C LEU A 2 19.66 8.65 36.61
N ASP A 3 19.96 9.56 35.71
CA ASP A 3 19.08 9.90 34.52
C ASP A 3 19.05 8.76 33.48
N GLN A 4 20.20 8.14 33.19
CA GLN A 4 20.27 7.03 32.21
C GLN A 4 19.57 5.74 32.67
N ARG A 5 19.44 5.53 33.97
CA ARG A 5 18.78 4.36 34.55
C ARG A 5 17.27 4.52 34.51
N ASN A 6 16.77 5.74 34.73
CA ASN A 6 15.36 6.08 34.60
C ASN A 6 14.88 6.00 33.15
N ASP A 7 15.67 6.42 32.17
CA ASP A 7 15.32 6.34 30.73
C ASP A 7 15.19 4.88 30.24
N ARG A 8 16.03 3.98 30.73
CA ARG A 8 15.94 2.55 30.37
C ARG A 8 14.69 1.90 30.96
N TRP A 9 14.38 2.15 32.23
CA TRP A 9 13.16 1.62 32.85
C TRP A 9 11.89 2.13 32.15
N LEU A 10 11.79 3.42 31.88
CA LEU A 10 10.67 4.02 31.14
C LEU A 10 10.53 3.39 29.73
N THR A 11 11.64 3.14 29.07
CA THR A 11 11.64 2.47 27.77
C THR A 11 11.13 1.02 27.84
N HIS A 12 11.53 0.26 28.85
CA HIS A 12 11.03 -1.11 29.05
C HIS A 12 9.55 -1.11 29.41
N LEU A 13 9.10 -0.19 30.25
CA LEU A 13 7.70 -0.02 30.60
C LEU A 13 6.86 0.33 29.37
N ALA A 14 7.27 1.33 28.59
CA ALA A 14 6.60 1.73 27.34
C ALA A 14 6.53 0.58 26.34
N THR A 15 7.60 -0.21 26.21
CA THR A 15 7.61 -1.38 25.34
C THR A 15 6.65 -2.47 25.85
N GLY A 16 6.63 -2.72 27.16
CA GLY A 16 5.70 -3.66 27.78
C GLY A 16 4.24 -3.26 27.57
N LEU A 17 3.92 -1.99 27.81
CA LEU A 17 2.55 -1.45 27.58
C LEU A 17 2.15 -1.53 26.11
N ALA A 18 3.06 -1.22 25.18
CA ALA A 18 2.80 -1.33 23.75
C ALA A 18 2.56 -2.78 23.32
N LEU A 19 3.32 -3.74 23.87
CA LEU A 19 3.10 -5.17 23.61
C LEU A 19 1.76 -5.66 24.17
N LEU A 20 1.38 -5.21 25.36
CA LEU A 20 0.07 -5.54 25.96
C LEU A 20 -1.08 -4.94 25.12
N ALA A 21 -0.96 -3.68 24.70
CA ALA A 21 -1.92 -3.04 23.83
C ALA A 21 -2.01 -3.73 22.46
N LEU A 22 -0.88 -4.08 21.87
CA LEU A 22 -0.81 -4.82 20.61
C LEU A 22 -1.48 -6.20 20.76
N LEU A 23 -1.18 -6.92 21.82
CA LEU A 23 -1.79 -8.23 22.10
C LEU A 23 -3.31 -8.10 22.27
N PHE A 24 -3.77 -7.12 23.05
CA PHE A 24 -5.20 -6.89 23.27
C PHE A 24 -5.93 -6.57 21.97
N VAL A 25 -5.41 -5.63 21.17
CA VAL A 25 -6.02 -5.25 19.87
C VAL A 25 -5.95 -6.41 18.90
N ALA A 26 -4.82 -7.12 18.81
CA ALA A 26 -4.67 -8.29 17.94
C ALA A 26 -5.65 -9.42 18.31
N LEU A 27 -5.79 -9.74 19.59
CA LEU A 27 -6.75 -10.75 20.05
C LEU A 27 -8.20 -10.33 19.71
N THR A 28 -8.54 -9.05 19.88
CA THR A 28 -9.87 -8.53 19.50
C THR A 28 -10.10 -8.66 18.00
N VAL A 29 -9.11 -8.29 17.18
CA VAL A 29 -9.18 -8.43 15.72
C VAL A 29 -9.29 -9.90 15.33
N VAL A 30 -8.45 -10.77 15.88
CA VAL A 30 -8.51 -12.22 15.58
C VAL A 30 -9.87 -12.80 15.98
N ARG A 31 -10.37 -12.52 17.20
CA ARG A 31 -11.67 -13.00 17.66
C ARG A 31 -12.82 -12.56 16.75
N THR A 32 -12.75 -11.32 16.26
CA THR A 32 -13.80 -10.74 15.40
C THR A 32 -13.71 -11.28 13.98
N LEU A 33 -12.50 -11.35 13.41
CA LEU A 33 -12.31 -11.61 11.99
C LEU A 33 -12.10 -13.08 11.63
N ALA A 34 -11.65 -13.92 12.57
CA ALA A 34 -11.35 -15.34 12.29
C ALA A 34 -12.55 -16.14 11.81
N ARG A 35 -13.77 -15.71 12.20
CA ARG A 35 -15.05 -16.38 11.84
C ARG A 35 -15.71 -15.82 10.58
N LEU A 36 -15.16 -14.73 10.01
CA LEU A 36 -15.75 -14.14 8.82
C LEU A 36 -15.26 -14.88 7.57
N HIS A 37 -16.19 -15.20 6.69
CA HIS A 37 -15.85 -15.53 5.32
C HIS A 37 -15.41 -14.25 4.61
N THR A 38 -14.30 -14.32 3.85
CA THR A 38 -13.69 -13.12 3.30
C THR A 38 -13.36 -13.32 1.84
N ASP A 39 -13.79 -12.38 1.01
CA ASP A 39 -13.68 -12.46 -0.43
C ASP A 39 -12.20 -12.54 -0.87
N GLY A 40 -11.34 -11.61 -0.47
CA GLY A 40 -9.95 -11.58 -0.92
C GLY A 40 -9.15 -12.83 -0.58
N PHE A 41 -9.22 -13.33 0.68
CA PHE A 41 -8.54 -14.56 1.05
C PHE A 41 -9.09 -15.77 0.29
N ALA A 42 -10.40 -15.83 0.08
CA ALA A 42 -11.04 -16.92 -0.65
C ALA A 42 -10.52 -17.00 -2.09
N GLY A 43 -10.37 -15.85 -2.76
CA GLY A 43 -9.78 -15.80 -4.08
C GLY A 43 -8.34 -16.34 -4.11
N TYR A 44 -7.47 -15.88 -3.21
CA TYR A 44 -6.08 -16.38 -3.16
C TYR A 44 -5.99 -17.86 -2.80
N TYR A 45 -6.83 -18.34 -1.88
CA TYR A 45 -6.87 -19.75 -1.51
C TYR A 45 -7.34 -20.61 -2.69
N THR A 46 -8.39 -20.20 -3.39
CA THR A 46 -8.94 -20.92 -4.55
C THR A 46 -7.93 -20.99 -5.68
N VAL A 47 -7.30 -19.87 -6.06
CA VAL A 47 -6.31 -19.90 -7.14
C VAL A 47 -5.06 -20.66 -6.75
N GLY A 48 -4.66 -20.62 -5.47
CA GLY A 48 -3.57 -21.44 -4.95
C GLY A 48 -3.91 -22.92 -5.01
N HIS A 49 -5.14 -23.31 -4.69
CA HIS A 49 -5.62 -24.69 -4.81
C HIS A 49 -5.58 -25.16 -6.28
N ILE A 50 -6.09 -24.34 -7.21
CA ILE A 50 -6.02 -24.64 -8.65
C ILE A 50 -4.57 -24.79 -9.10
N ALA A 51 -3.68 -23.88 -8.71
CA ALA A 51 -2.28 -23.94 -9.09
C ALA A 51 -1.58 -25.20 -8.58
N VAL A 52 -1.95 -25.75 -7.41
CA VAL A 52 -1.32 -26.93 -6.82
C VAL A 52 -1.92 -28.23 -7.36
N TYR A 53 -3.24 -28.32 -7.48
CA TYR A 53 -3.93 -29.59 -7.76
C TYR A 53 -4.39 -29.75 -9.21
N THR A 54 -4.63 -28.63 -9.93
CA THR A 54 -5.10 -28.62 -11.32
C THR A 54 -4.45 -27.49 -12.13
N PRO A 55 -3.09 -27.43 -12.19
CA PRO A 55 -2.35 -26.31 -12.79
C PRO A 55 -2.72 -26.09 -14.27
N GLU A 56 -3.16 -27.12 -15.00
CA GLU A 56 -3.65 -27.02 -16.38
C GLU A 56 -4.91 -26.15 -16.52
N GLN A 57 -5.70 -26.00 -15.45
CA GLN A 57 -6.90 -25.15 -15.41
C GLN A 57 -6.61 -23.71 -14.98
N LEU A 58 -5.38 -23.37 -14.61
CA LEU A 58 -5.05 -22.06 -14.04
C LEU A 58 -5.38 -20.89 -14.99
N ALA A 59 -5.33 -21.08 -16.29
CA ALA A 59 -5.73 -20.07 -17.26
C ALA A 59 -7.22 -19.68 -17.14
N LEU A 60 -8.08 -20.62 -16.73
CA LEU A 60 -9.51 -20.39 -16.53
C LEU A 60 -9.81 -19.53 -15.31
N ALA A 61 -8.84 -19.38 -14.38
CA ALA A 61 -9.00 -18.45 -13.23
C ALA A 61 -9.15 -16.99 -13.67
N TYR A 62 -8.83 -16.66 -14.90
CA TYR A 62 -9.03 -15.33 -15.49
C TYR A 62 -10.42 -15.15 -16.14
N ASP A 63 -11.21 -16.21 -16.21
CA ASP A 63 -12.63 -16.16 -16.60
C ASP A 63 -13.49 -16.13 -15.31
N GLU A 64 -14.17 -15.00 -15.07
CA GLU A 64 -15.01 -14.82 -13.86
C GLU A 64 -16.18 -15.80 -13.83
N ALA A 65 -16.75 -16.17 -14.96
CA ALA A 65 -17.89 -17.08 -15.04
C ALA A 65 -17.48 -18.51 -14.61
N TRP A 66 -16.26 -18.91 -14.91
CA TRP A 66 -15.70 -20.19 -14.45
C TRP A 66 -15.16 -20.10 -13.02
N TYR A 67 -14.45 -19.02 -12.68
CA TYR A 67 -13.73 -18.88 -11.41
C TYR A 67 -14.66 -18.69 -10.20
N GLY A 68 -15.72 -17.90 -10.34
CA GLY A 68 -16.65 -17.63 -9.26
C GLY A 68 -17.25 -18.91 -8.62
N PRO A 69 -17.79 -19.88 -9.40
CA PRO A 69 -18.20 -21.18 -8.87
C PRO A 69 -17.12 -21.96 -8.13
N GLN A 70 -15.85 -21.89 -8.60
CA GLN A 70 -14.72 -22.56 -7.90
C GLN A 70 -14.46 -21.94 -6.53
N VAL A 71 -14.58 -20.60 -6.42
CA VAL A 71 -14.45 -19.91 -5.13
C VAL A 71 -15.50 -20.41 -4.15
N VAL A 72 -16.77 -20.48 -4.56
CA VAL A 72 -17.86 -20.96 -3.71
C VAL A 72 -17.65 -22.43 -3.30
N LEU A 73 -17.24 -23.27 -4.24
CA LEU A 73 -17.02 -24.71 -4.01
C LEU A 73 -15.92 -24.97 -2.97
N LEU A 74 -14.82 -24.24 -3.05
CA LEU A 74 -13.62 -24.49 -2.23
C LEU A 74 -13.63 -23.71 -0.90
N THR A 75 -14.53 -22.75 -0.72
CA THR A 75 -14.51 -21.86 0.44
C THR A 75 -15.82 -21.80 1.19
N ALA A 76 -16.79 -20.99 0.76
CA ALA A 76 -18.08 -20.86 1.39
C ALA A 76 -19.15 -20.28 0.45
N PRO A 77 -20.43 -20.61 0.65
CA PRO A 77 -21.54 -20.01 -0.09
C PRO A 77 -21.58 -18.49 0.05
N GLY A 78 -21.87 -17.79 -1.06
CA GLY A 78 -22.04 -16.34 -1.08
C GLY A 78 -20.73 -15.52 -1.16
N VAL A 79 -19.58 -16.15 -1.05
CA VAL A 79 -18.28 -15.50 -1.28
C VAL A 79 -18.08 -15.26 -2.77
N ARG A 80 -17.64 -14.04 -3.12
CA ARG A 80 -17.36 -13.64 -4.51
C ARG A 80 -15.98 -13.03 -4.60
N GLU A 81 -15.19 -13.51 -5.53
CA GLU A 81 -13.85 -12.95 -5.78
C GLU A 81 -13.44 -13.19 -7.23
N VAL A 82 -12.48 -12.38 -7.69
CA VAL A 82 -11.91 -12.45 -9.03
C VAL A 82 -10.40 -12.53 -8.95
N PHE A 83 -9.76 -13.23 -9.90
CA PHE A 83 -8.30 -13.30 -9.99
C PHE A 83 -7.71 -12.44 -11.12
N LYS A 84 -8.55 -11.93 -12.01
CA LYS A 84 -8.17 -11.22 -13.25
C LYS A 84 -7.15 -10.08 -13.09
N ASN A 85 -7.05 -9.49 -11.89
CA ASN A 85 -6.20 -8.32 -11.62
C ASN A 85 -4.79 -8.70 -11.13
N GLN A 86 -4.40 -9.96 -11.22
CA GLN A 86 -3.14 -10.46 -10.64
C GLN A 86 -2.32 -11.22 -11.65
N PRO A 87 -1.00 -10.96 -11.72
CA PRO A 87 -0.09 -11.78 -12.53
C PRO A 87 -0.08 -13.25 -12.08
N PRO A 88 0.18 -14.21 -12.98
CA PRO A 88 0.14 -15.64 -12.67
C PRO A 88 0.96 -16.09 -11.45
N PRO A 89 2.16 -15.54 -11.14
CA PRO A 89 2.89 -15.91 -9.93
C PRO A 89 2.12 -15.63 -8.62
N GLY A 90 1.14 -14.72 -8.65
CA GLY A 90 0.23 -14.45 -7.52
C GLY A 90 -0.58 -15.67 -7.09
N SER A 91 -0.83 -16.63 -7.99
CA SER A 91 -1.51 -17.90 -7.68
C SER A 91 -0.72 -18.78 -6.69
N LEU A 92 0.61 -18.65 -6.65
CA LEU A 92 1.47 -19.42 -5.76
C LEU A 92 1.58 -18.82 -4.35
N LEU A 93 1.00 -17.64 -4.10
CA LEU A 93 1.11 -16.95 -2.81
C LEU A 93 0.65 -17.81 -1.64
N LEU A 94 -0.52 -18.44 -1.78
CA LEU A 94 -1.10 -19.29 -0.74
C LEU A 94 -0.93 -20.79 -1.00
N ALA A 95 -0.16 -21.18 -2.00
CA ALA A 95 0.13 -22.60 -2.27
C ALA A 95 0.54 -23.40 -1.01
N PRO A 96 1.37 -22.86 -0.08
CA PRO A 96 1.69 -23.58 1.16
C PRO A 96 0.51 -23.76 2.12
N LEU A 97 -0.56 -22.98 1.98
CA LEU A 97 -1.71 -23.03 2.88
C LEU A 97 -2.88 -23.86 2.35
N VAL A 98 -2.85 -24.25 1.07
CA VAL A 98 -3.98 -25.00 0.47
C VAL A 98 -4.08 -26.44 0.96
N TRP A 99 -3.06 -26.95 1.66
CA TRP A 99 -3.11 -28.25 2.34
C TRP A 99 -3.90 -28.20 3.67
N LEU A 100 -4.18 -26.99 4.17
CA LEU A 100 -5.02 -26.79 5.35
C LEU A 100 -6.48 -26.59 4.93
N PRO A 101 -7.46 -27.06 5.73
CA PRO A 101 -8.85 -26.66 5.52
C PRO A 101 -9.01 -25.14 5.50
N TYR A 102 -9.90 -24.63 4.63
CA TYR A 102 -10.09 -23.18 4.41
C TYR A 102 -10.17 -22.34 5.70
N PRO A 103 -10.94 -22.71 6.76
CA PRO A 103 -11.00 -21.92 7.99
C PRO A 103 -9.66 -21.85 8.72
N THR A 104 -8.89 -22.95 8.74
CA THR A 104 -7.57 -23.01 9.36
C THR A 104 -6.56 -22.18 8.56
N ALA A 105 -6.54 -22.34 7.24
CA ALA A 105 -5.71 -21.55 6.35
C ALA A 105 -5.98 -20.04 6.51
N ARG A 106 -7.26 -19.67 6.64
CA ARG A 106 -7.69 -18.28 6.90
C ARG A 106 -7.16 -17.73 8.21
N LEU A 107 -7.22 -18.51 9.29
CA LEU A 107 -6.67 -18.11 10.58
C LEU A 107 -5.15 -17.94 10.51
N VAL A 108 -4.44 -18.90 9.91
CA VAL A 108 -2.98 -18.80 9.71
C VAL A 108 -2.62 -17.56 8.90
N TRP A 109 -3.36 -17.27 7.83
CA TRP A 109 -3.14 -16.07 7.02
C TRP A 109 -3.36 -14.78 7.80
N LEU A 110 -4.40 -14.74 8.65
CA LEU A 110 -4.67 -13.59 9.52
C LEU A 110 -3.52 -13.34 10.48
N LEU A 111 -3.01 -14.40 11.13
CA LEU A 111 -1.86 -14.30 12.05
C LEU A 111 -0.59 -13.86 11.33
N LEU A 112 -0.31 -14.40 10.13
CA LEU A 112 0.81 -13.96 9.28
C LEU A 112 0.69 -12.48 8.92
N ASN A 113 -0.51 -12.00 8.57
CA ASN A 113 -0.73 -10.58 8.26
C ASN A 113 -0.47 -9.65 9.45
N LEU A 114 -0.82 -10.07 10.68
CA LEU A 114 -0.46 -9.33 11.89
C LEU A 114 1.07 -9.28 12.08
N GLY A 115 1.77 -10.39 11.85
CA GLY A 115 3.23 -10.45 11.84
C GLY A 115 3.86 -9.56 10.77
N PHE A 116 3.31 -9.57 9.55
CA PHE A 116 3.78 -8.71 8.46
C PHE A 116 3.62 -7.22 8.78
N LEU A 117 2.53 -6.82 9.43
CA LEU A 117 2.37 -5.43 9.90
C LEU A 117 3.50 -5.05 10.86
N VAL A 118 3.74 -5.86 11.90
CA VAL A 118 4.79 -5.59 12.89
C VAL A 118 6.16 -5.48 12.22
N VAL A 119 6.52 -6.44 11.37
CA VAL A 119 7.80 -6.43 10.63
C VAL A 119 7.92 -5.18 9.77
N SER A 120 6.86 -4.80 9.05
CA SER A 120 6.83 -3.59 8.22
C SER A 120 7.11 -2.32 9.03
N LEU A 121 6.47 -2.19 10.20
CA LEU A 121 6.65 -1.04 11.08
C LEU A 121 8.05 -0.99 11.70
N MET A 122 8.64 -2.16 12.03
CA MET A 122 10.03 -2.24 12.50
C MET A 122 11.04 -1.84 11.41
N LEU A 123 10.80 -2.27 10.16
CA LEU A 123 11.61 -1.87 9.01
C LEU A 123 11.48 -0.37 8.73
N LEU A 124 10.27 0.17 8.83
CA LEU A 124 10.02 1.59 8.65
C LEU A 124 10.69 2.43 9.75
N ALA A 125 10.63 1.99 11.01
CA ALA A 125 11.36 2.64 12.10
C ALA A 125 12.86 2.72 11.78
N ARG A 126 13.45 1.62 11.29
CA ARG A 126 14.85 1.61 10.84
C ARG A 126 15.11 2.53 9.65
N ALA A 127 14.15 2.63 8.71
CA ALA A 127 14.26 3.52 7.57
C ALA A 127 14.39 4.99 7.98
N VAL A 128 13.76 5.39 9.08
CA VAL A 128 13.86 6.74 9.66
C VAL A 128 14.90 6.84 10.79
N ARG A 129 15.77 5.83 10.93
CA ARG A 129 16.84 5.74 11.96
C ARG A 129 16.32 5.75 13.40
N TRP A 130 15.10 5.28 13.61
CA TRP A 130 14.58 5.00 14.93
C TRP A 130 14.90 3.54 15.36
N PRO A 131 14.93 3.24 16.67
CA PRO A 131 15.02 1.87 17.13
C PRO A 131 13.88 1.03 16.55
N ALA A 132 14.16 -0.20 16.10
CA ALA A 132 13.14 -1.07 15.52
C ALA A 132 11.92 -1.27 16.43
N ARG A 133 12.14 -1.28 17.77
CA ARG A 133 11.08 -1.35 18.80
C ARG A 133 10.04 -0.21 18.69
N ALA A 134 10.39 0.95 18.11
CA ALA A 134 9.42 2.01 17.89
C ALA A 134 8.27 1.55 16.97
N GLY A 135 8.54 0.60 16.05
CA GLY A 135 7.48 -0.06 15.27
C GLY A 135 6.45 -0.77 16.13
N LEU A 136 6.87 -1.38 17.26
CA LEU A 136 5.95 -2.02 18.20
C LEU A 136 5.06 -1.01 18.91
N TRP A 137 5.58 0.19 19.22
CA TRP A 137 4.80 1.22 19.92
C TRP A 137 3.66 1.79 19.09
N ILE A 138 3.86 1.87 17.77
CA ILE A 138 2.85 2.40 16.85
C ILE A 138 1.93 1.31 16.27
N ALA A 139 2.29 0.03 16.40
CA ALA A 139 1.51 -1.07 15.82
C ALA A 139 0.04 -1.13 16.29
N PRO A 140 -0.31 -0.92 17.58
CA PRO A 140 -1.70 -0.89 18.02
C PRO A 140 -2.53 0.18 17.28
N PHE A 141 -1.96 1.37 17.09
CA PHE A 141 -2.62 2.46 16.36
C PHE A 141 -2.77 2.15 14.86
N CYS A 142 -1.76 1.49 14.28
CA CYS A 142 -1.82 1.08 12.88
C CYS A 142 -2.86 -0.02 12.62
N LEU A 143 -3.19 -0.85 13.60
CA LEU A 143 -4.29 -1.80 13.51
C LEU A 143 -5.66 -1.11 13.45
N LEU A 144 -5.78 0.10 14.01
CA LEU A 144 -7.00 0.91 13.95
C LEU A 144 -7.07 1.74 12.66
N TYR A 145 -5.98 1.83 11.89
CA TYR A 145 -5.99 2.49 10.59
C TYR A 145 -6.89 1.71 9.62
N ARG A 146 -7.97 2.35 9.16
CA ARG A 146 -9.05 1.69 8.43
C ARG A 146 -8.59 0.82 7.24
N PRO A 147 -7.66 1.26 6.36
CA PRO A 147 -7.16 0.41 5.28
C PRO A 147 -6.47 -0.87 5.76
N VAL A 148 -5.72 -0.82 6.88
CA VAL A 148 -5.12 -2.01 7.49
C VAL A 148 -6.19 -2.95 8.01
N TYR A 149 -7.19 -2.42 8.72
CA TYR A 149 -8.32 -3.21 9.19
C TYR A 149 -9.09 -3.87 8.04
N GLU A 150 -9.36 -3.13 6.95
CA GLU A 150 -10.03 -3.67 5.75
C GLU A 150 -9.20 -4.77 5.08
N ASN A 151 -7.86 -4.59 5.02
CA ASN A 151 -6.97 -5.65 4.52
C ASN A 151 -7.07 -6.93 5.36
N LEU A 152 -7.06 -6.82 6.69
CA LEU A 152 -7.22 -7.96 7.60
C LEU A 152 -8.61 -8.59 7.46
N ARG A 153 -9.67 -7.77 7.41
CA ARG A 153 -11.05 -8.21 7.26
C ARG A 153 -11.28 -9.01 5.98
N GLN A 154 -10.77 -8.51 4.86
CA GLN A 154 -10.91 -9.18 3.56
C GLN A 154 -9.86 -10.26 3.32
N GLY A 155 -8.82 -10.32 4.17
CA GLY A 155 -7.71 -11.27 4.01
C GLY A 155 -6.85 -10.98 2.79
N GLN A 156 -6.71 -9.70 2.43
CA GLN A 156 -5.92 -9.26 1.29
C GLN A 156 -4.41 -9.39 1.54
N MET A 157 -3.60 -9.36 0.46
CA MET A 157 -2.13 -9.54 0.53
C MET A 157 -1.34 -8.27 0.85
N TYR A 158 -1.99 -7.12 1.05
CA TYR A 158 -1.28 -5.83 1.09
C TYR A 158 -0.36 -5.65 2.29
N LEU A 159 -0.59 -6.36 3.40
CA LEU A 159 0.36 -6.37 4.52
C LEU A 159 1.64 -7.16 4.22
N TRP A 160 1.53 -8.23 3.44
CA TRP A 160 2.70 -8.95 2.93
C TRP A 160 3.50 -8.08 1.92
N LEU A 161 2.80 -7.41 0.99
CA LEU A 161 3.43 -6.45 0.08
C LEU A 161 4.05 -5.26 0.84
N LEU A 162 3.47 -4.86 1.97
CA LEU A 162 3.97 -3.78 2.82
C LEU A 162 5.36 -4.11 3.41
N VAL A 163 5.64 -5.39 3.72
CA VAL A 163 6.98 -5.81 4.15
C VAL A 163 8.02 -5.50 3.08
N TRP A 164 7.76 -5.90 1.83
CA TRP A 164 8.66 -5.64 0.73
C TRP A 164 8.82 -4.14 0.44
N LEU A 165 7.71 -3.40 0.49
CA LEU A 165 7.75 -1.95 0.35
C LEU A 165 8.60 -1.31 1.44
N CYS A 166 8.40 -1.66 2.71
CA CYS A 166 9.17 -1.10 3.83
C CYS A 166 10.65 -1.49 3.76
N LEU A 167 10.97 -2.70 3.29
CA LEU A 167 12.36 -3.12 3.06
C LEU A 167 12.99 -2.32 1.90
N ALA A 168 12.24 -2.07 0.82
CA ALA A 168 12.68 -1.19 -0.26
C ALA A 168 12.91 0.23 0.26
N LEU A 169 11.98 0.79 1.03
CA LEU A 169 12.08 2.13 1.60
C LEU A 169 13.29 2.24 2.56
N TRP A 170 13.50 1.23 3.41
CA TRP A 170 14.67 1.17 4.27
C TRP A 170 15.97 1.18 3.46
N ALA A 171 16.06 0.33 2.43
CA ALA A 171 17.24 0.25 1.58
C ALA A 171 17.51 1.58 0.84
N LEU A 172 16.47 2.18 0.25
CA LEU A 172 16.55 3.41 -0.53
C LEU A 172 16.74 4.66 0.34
N ALA A 173 16.39 4.63 1.62
CA ALA A 173 16.63 5.73 2.56
C ALA A 173 18.10 5.78 3.04
N GLN A 174 18.91 4.73 2.82
CA GLN A 174 20.32 4.72 3.28
C GLN A 174 21.13 5.86 2.68
N HIS A 175 21.96 6.48 3.53
CA HIS A 175 22.88 7.54 3.15
C HIS A 175 24.25 7.30 3.79
N PRO A 176 25.34 7.32 3.00
CA PRO A 176 25.40 7.46 1.54
C PRO A 176 24.77 6.28 0.80
N PRO A 177 24.25 6.51 -0.44
CA PRO A 177 23.67 5.45 -1.24
C PRO A 177 24.74 4.44 -1.67
N ARG A 178 24.42 3.15 -1.61
CA ARG A 178 25.31 2.06 -2.02
C ARG A 178 24.66 1.26 -3.13
N ARG A 179 25.45 0.67 -4.03
CA ARG A 179 24.93 -0.20 -5.10
C ARG A 179 24.11 -1.36 -4.54
N ALA A 180 24.54 -1.96 -3.43
CA ALA A 180 23.81 -3.04 -2.79
C ALA A 180 22.44 -2.61 -2.25
N THR A 181 22.32 -1.40 -1.70
CA THR A 181 21.02 -0.88 -1.21
C THR A 181 20.09 -0.50 -2.36
N ASP A 182 20.63 0.04 -3.47
CA ASP A 182 19.85 0.29 -4.68
C ASP A 182 19.35 -1.05 -5.31
N ALA A 183 20.22 -2.07 -5.33
CA ALA A 183 19.86 -3.41 -5.80
C ALA A 183 18.77 -4.04 -4.93
N LEU A 184 18.93 -4.02 -3.60
CA LEU A 184 17.92 -4.54 -2.68
C LEU A 184 16.58 -3.82 -2.84
N GLY A 185 16.60 -2.48 -2.92
CA GLY A 185 15.40 -1.69 -3.17
C GLY A 185 14.71 -2.09 -4.47
N GLY A 186 15.49 -2.28 -5.54
CA GLY A 186 14.98 -2.72 -6.83
C GLY A 186 14.39 -4.12 -6.79
N VAL A 187 15.09 -5.07 -6.17
CA VAL A 187 14.59 -6.45 -6.00
C VAL A 187 13.24 -6.45 -5.29
N MET A 188 13.10 -5.73 -4.18
CA MET A 188 11.85 -5.66 -3.44
C MET A 188 10.71 -5.03 -4.25
N LEU A 189 10.99 -3.98 -5.02
CA LEU A 189 10.01 -3.37 -5.92
C LEU A 189 9.64 -4.29 -7.10
N GLY A 190 10.58 -5.08 -7.60
CA GLY A 190 10.32 -6.09 -8.63
C GLY A 190 9.39 -7.19 -8.13
N LEU A 191 9.58 -7.66 -6.89
CA LEU A 191 8.66 -8.58 -6.24
C LEU A 191 7.26 -7.96 -6.09
N LEU A 192 7.18 -6.70 -5.64
CA LEU A 192 5.90 -5.97 -5.58
C LEU A 192 5.18 -5.97 -6.93
N LEU A 193 5.90 -5.67 -8.02
CA LEU A 193 5.34 -5.58 -9.36
C LEU A 193 4.81 -6.91 -9.86
N ILE A 194 5.59 -8.00 -9.69
CA ILE A 194 5.24 -9.30 -10.26
C ILE A 194 4.13 -10.03 -9.50
N PHE A 195 3.88 -9.66 -8.24
CA PHE A 195 2.75 -10.22 -7.48
C PHE A 195 1.52 -9.30 -7.50
N LYS A 196 1.71 -7.99 -7.59
CA LYS A 196 0.61 -7.02 -7.67
C LYS A 196 1.07 -5.70 -8.29
N THR A 197 0.39 -5.23 -9.31
CA THR A 197 0.74 -4.00 -10.03
C THR A 197 0.31 -2.70 -9.31
N ALA A 198 -0.07 -2.78 -8.03
CA ALA A 198 -0.70 -1.69 -7.28
C ALA A 198 0.10 -0.37 -7.23
N LEU A 199 1.43 -0.44 -7.23
CA LEU A 199 2.32 0.72 -7.19
C LEU A 199 3.06 0.97 -8.51
N ILE A 200 2.43 0.66 -9.64
CA ILE A 200 3.05 0.83 -10.97
C ILE A 200 3.58 2.25 -11.20
N TRP A 201 2.88 3.28 -10.67
CA TRP A 201 3.30 4.69 -10.76
C TRP A 201 4.59 5.02 -10.02
N LEU A 202 5.02 4.18 -9.07
CA LEU A 202 6.28 4.39 -8.37
C LEU A 202 7.49 4.27 -9.32
N TRP A 203 7.38 3.46 -10.38
CA TRP A 203 8.46 3.23 -11.35
C TRP A 203 8.84 4.48 -12.14
N PRO A 204 7.92 5.15 -12.88
CA PRO A 204 8.24 6.40 -13.56
C PRO A 204 8.63 7.50 -12.56
N LEU A 205 8.07 7.52 -11.36
CA LEU A 205 8.43 8.49 -10.32
C LEU A 205 9.87 8.30 -9.84
N LEU A 206 10.36 7.07 -9.64
CA LEU A 206 11.75 6.79 -9.31
C LEU A 206 12.69 7.19 -10.44
N TRP A 207 12.27 6.99 -11.69
CA TRP A 207 13.04 7.46 -12.84
C TRP A 207 13.18 8.99 -12.86
N LEU A 208 12.08 9.70 -12.66
CA LEU A 208 12.04 11.18 -12.56
C LEU A 208 12.83 11.72 -11.35
N ALA A 209 12.86 10.98 -10.25
CA ALA A 209 13.66 11.28 -9.06
C ALA A 209 15.16 10.95 -9.22
N ARG A 210 15.62 10.60 -10.44
CA ARG A 210 16.99 10.21 -10.75
C ARG A 210 17.51 9.00 -9.96
N ARG A 211 16.63 8.09 -9.58
CA ARG A 211 16.95 6.81 -8.92
C ARG A 211 16.98 5.64 -9.90
N GLN A 212 17.48 5.89 -11.10
CA GLN A 212 17.45 4.95 -12.24
C GLN A 212 18.20 3.64 -11.96
N ARG A 213 19.19 3.64 -11.06
CA ARG A 213 19.95 2.43 -10.67
C ARG A 213 19.09 1.35 -10.02
N VAL A 214 17.92 1.72 -9.48
CA VAL A 214 16.97 0.81 -8.83
C VAL A 214 16.19 0.00 -9.87
N LEU A 215 15.83 0.63 -11.00
CA LEU A 215 14.89 0.08 -11.97
C LEU A 215 15.35 -1.22 -12.63
N PRO A 216 16.62 -1.35 -13.09
CA PRO A 216 17.08 -2.60 -13.71
C PRO A 216 16.94 -3.81 -12.77
N TRP A 217 17.27 -3.64 -11.49
CA TRP A 217 17.13 -4.71 -10.51
C TRP A 217 15.69 -5.17 -10.34
N GLY A 218 14.76 -4.22 -10.35
CA GLY A 218 13.33 -4.57 -10.27
C GLY A 218 12.84 -5.28 -11.52
N VAL A 219 13.22 -4.83 -12.71
CA VAL A 219 12.88 -5.50 -13.98
C VAL A 219 13.48 -6.90 -14.03
N ILE A 220 14.77 -7.04 -13.69
CA ILE A 220 15.44 -8.35 -13.63
C ILE A 220 14.73 -9.27 -12.65
N THR A 221 14.35 -8.79 -11.47
CA THR A 221 13.65 -9.61 -10.47
C THR A 221 12.28 -10.06 -10.97
N ALA A 222 11.49 -9.15 -11.53
CA ALA A 222 10.17 -9.49 -12.08
C ALA A 222 10.30 -10.51 -13.22
N ALA A 223 11.27 -10.31 -14.12
CA ALA A 223 11.56 -11.24 -15.21
C ALA A 223 12.05 -12.60 -14.70
N ALA A 224 12.93 -12.61 -13.68
CA ALA A 224 13.42 -13.86 -13.08
C ALA A 224 12.30 -14.66 -12.41
N VAL A 225 11.41 -14.00 -11.62
CA VAL A 225 10.25 -14.67 -11.03
C VAL A 225 9.32 -15.22 -12.11
N ALA A 226 9.05 -14.43 -13.16
CA ALA A 226 8.25 -14.91 -14.30
C ALA A 226 8.89 -16.13 -14.96
N ALA A 227 10.19 -16.09 -15.24
CA ALA A 227 10.92 -17.19 -15.87
C ALA A 227 11.00 -18.45 -14.99
N LEU A 228 11.21 -18.27 -13.67
CA LEU A 228 11.27 -19.41 -12.72
C LEU A 228 9.89 -20.06 -12.50
N THR A 229 8.81 -19.31 -12.60
CA THR A 229 7.46 -19.85 -12.43
C THR A 229 6.85 -20.38 -13.73
N LEU A 230 7.37 -19.96 -14.87
CA LEU A 230 6.86 -20.33 -16.20
C LEU A 230 6.84 -21.85 -16.47
N PRO A 231 7.87 -22.64 -16.12
CA PRO A 231 7.84 -24.09 -16.33
C PRO A 231 6.72 -24.81 -15.58
N TYR A 232 6.33 -24.25 -14.42
CA TYR A 232 5.27 -24.82 -13.58
C TYR A 232 3.89 -24.29 -13.96
N LEU A 233 3.74 -22.99 -14.15
CA LEU A 233 2.44 -22.34 -14.43
C LEU A 233 2.04 -22.44 -15.92
N GLY A 234 3.01 -22.60 -16.83
CA GLY A 234 2.79 -22.57 -18.27
C GLY A 234 2.55 -21.18 -18.85
N LEU A 235 2.42 -21.12 -20.19
CA LEU A 235 2.18 -19.87 -20.93
C LEU A 235 0.71 -19.46 -20.98
N ALA A 236 -0.22 -20.40 -20.83
CA ALA A 236 -1.66 -20.13 -20.97
C ALA A 236 -2.18 -19.09 -19.94
N PRO A 237 -1.86 -19.19 -18.63
CA PRO A 237 -2.23 -18.17 -17.67
C PRO A 237 -1.64 -16.79 -17.97
N TRP A 238 -0.41 -16.71 -18.48
CA TRP A 238 0.20 -15.45 -18.88
C TRP A 238 -0.54 -14.79 -20.05
N ARG A 239 -0.93 -15.57 -21.06
CA ARG A 239 -1.73 -15.08 -22.18
C ARG A 239 -3.10 -14.61 -21.69
N ALA A 240 -3.77 -15.37 -20.82
CA ALA A 240 -5.05 -15.00 -20.24
C ALA A 240 -4.93 -13.68 -19.44
N TYR A 241 -3.92 -13.55 -18.59
CA TYR A 241 -3.65 -12.32 -17.83
C TYR A 241 -3.43 -11.11 -18.76
N LEU A 242 -2.55 -11.23 -19.76
CA LEU A 242 -2.24 -10.14 -20.69
C LEU A 242 -3.45 -9.71 -21.51
N ASN A 243 -4.34 -10.64 -21.87
CA ASN A 243 -5.59 -10.34 -22.56
C ASN A 243 -6.59 -9.61 -21.65
N GLN A 244 -6.55 -9.84 -20.32
CA GLN A 244 -7.40 -9.13 -19.36
C GLN A 244 -6.90 -7.72 -19.04
N MET A 245 -5.60 -7.44 -19.15
CA MET A 245 -5.03 -6.15 -18.78
C MET A 245 -5.70 -4.93 -19.45
N PRO A 246 -5.93 -4.91 -20.78
CA PRO A 246 -6.63 -3.79 -21.42
C PRO A 246 -8.07 -3.63 -20.93
N LEU A 247 -8.76 -4.74 -20.61
CA LEU A 247 -10.16 -4.72 -20.19
C LEU A 247 -10.33 -4.03 -18.83
N LEU A 248 -9.33 -4.11 -17.93
CA LEU A 248 -9.36 -3.42 -16.64
C LEU A 248 -9.50 -1.89 -16.78
N PHE A 249 -9.07 -1.34 -17.91
CA PHE A 249 -9.19 0.09 -18.21
C PHE A 249 -10.48 0.48 -18.90
N THR A 250 -11.28 -0.49 -19.35
CA THR A 250 -12.52 -0.26 -20.08
C THR A 250 -13.78 -0.73 -19.33
N MET A 251 -13.61 -1.56 -18.29
CA MET A 251 -14.73 -2.10 -17.52
C MET A 251 -15.53 -1.00 -16.80
N PRO A 252 -16.88 -1.05 -16.83
CA PRO A 252 -17.73 -0.08 -16.15
C PRO A 252 -17.57 -0.07 -14.63
N ASP A 253 -17.21 -1.22 -14.02
CA ASP A 253 -17.00 -1.38 -12.58
C ASP A 253 -15.88 -0.49 -12.02
N ARG A 254 -14.93 -0.05 -12.86
CA ARG A 254 -13.89 0.91 -12.46
C ARG A 254 -14.45 2.24 -11.94
N TYR A 255 -15.70 2.54 -12.25
CA TYR A 255 -16.43 3.72 -11.76
C TYR A 255 -17.21 3.45 -10.47
N ALA A 256 -17.16 2.24 -9.92
CA ALA A 256 -17.75 1.98 -8.61
C ALA A 256 -17.09 2.84 -7.52
N THR A 257 -17.86 3.37 -6.58
CA THR A 257 -17.33 4.16 -5.44
C THR A 257 -16.40 3.34 -4.52
N GLY A 258 -16.43 2.00 -4.65
CA GLY A 258 -15.46 1.10 -4.04
C GLY A 258 -14.02 1.38 -4.47
N TYR A 259 -13.82 1.82 -5.74
CA TYR A 259 -12.52 2.27 -6.24
C TYR A 259 -12.28 3.73 -5.89
N GLN A 260 -11.47 3.95 -4.88
CA GLN A 260 -11.06 5.26 -4.37
C GLN A 260 -9.93 5.84 -5.23
N THR A 261 -10.22 6.23 -6.48
CA THR A 261 -9.22 6.76 -7.43
C THR A 261 -9.72 8.03 -8.10
N ILE A 262 -8.79 8.84 -8.62
CA ILE A 262 -9.14 10.05 -9.38
C ILE A 262 -9.92 9.70 -10.66
N THR A 263 -9.63 8.54 -11.26
CA THR A 263 -10.36 8.03 -12.42
C THR A 263 -11.82 7.71 -12.07
N SER A 264 -12.03 7.05 -10.93
CA SER A 264 -13.37 6.75 -10.43
C SER A 264 -14.16 8.01 -10.08
N LEU A 265 -13.51 8.99 -9.43
CA LEU A 265 -14.13 10.27 -9.08
C LEU A 265 -14.67 10.99 -10.31
N PHE A 266 -13.83 11.22 -11.33
CA PHE A 266 -14.29 11.90 -12.54
C PHE A 266 -15.21 11.03 -13.38
N GLY A 267 -15.03 9.69 -13.35
CA GLY A 267 -15.96 8.77 -13.96
C GLY A 267 -17.37 8.87 -13.38
N HIS A 268 -17.51 8.91 -12.06
CA HIS A 268 -18.80 9.10 -11.39
C HIS A 268 -19.48 10.43 -11.75
N LEU A 269 -18.70 11.49 -11.91
CA LEU A 269 -19.25 12.79 -12.24
C LEU A 269 -19.68 12.89 -13.72
N PHE A 270 -18.97 12.18 -14.63
CA PHE A 270 -19.10 12.45 -16.06
C PHE A 270 -19.29 11.20 -16.95
N VAL A 271 -19.51 10.02 -16.39
CA VAL A 271 -19.75 8.80 -17.18
C VAL A 271 -20.95 8.05 -16.68
N ALA A 272 -21.97 7.93 -17.51
CA ALA A 272 -23.08 7.01 -17.25
C ALA A 272 -22.62 5.56 -17.47
N ALA A 273 -22.60 4.77 -16.43
CA ALA A 273 -22.15 3.37 -16.43
C ALA A 273 -22.94 2.54 -15.38
N PRO A 274 -24.25 2.32 -15.57
CA PRO A 274 -25.04 1.51 -14.65
C PRO A 274 -24.50 0.07 -14.54
N PRO A 275 -24.59 -0.57 -13.36
CA PRO A 275 -25.17 -0.05 -12.10
C PRO A 275 -24.19 0.80 -11.27
N PHE A 276 -22.93 0.96 -11.68
CA PHE A 276 -21.85 1.55 -10.88
C PHE A 276 -21.87 3.09 -10.84
N SER A 277 -22.26 3.73 -11.93
CA SER A 277 -22.46 5.19 -12.05
C SER A 277 -23.80 5.45 -12.77
N PRO A 278 -24.93 5.33 -12.05
CA PRO A 278 -26.24 5.36 -12.70
C PRO A 278 -26.70 6.77 -13.07
N ALA A 279 -26.26 7.79 -12.34
CA ALA A 279 -26.73 9.17 -12.50
C ALA A 279 -25.57 10.18 -12.38
N PRO A 280 -24.69 10.29 -13.37
CA PRO A 280 -23.65 11.32 -13.38
C PRO A 280 -24.25 12.72 -13.50
N VAL A 281 -23.46 13.76 -13.18
CA VAL A 281 -23.85 15.17 -13.38
C VAL A 281 -24.13 15.46 -14.86
N ALA A 282 -23.30 14.89 -15.74
CA ALA A 282 -23.43 14.94 -17.18
C ALA A 282 -22.73 13.73 -17.81
N HIS A 283 -23.19 13.31 -19.01
CA HIS A 283 -22.49 12.23 -19.73
C HIS A 283 -21.45 12.80 -20.70
N LEU A 284 -20.23 13.00 -20.21
CA LEU A 284 -19.10 13.59 -20.92
C LEU A 284 -17.81 12.75 -20.69
N PRO A 285 -17.71 11.51 -21.24
CA PRO A 285 -16.59 10.60 -20.97
C PRO A 285 -15.22 11.17 -21.35
N ALA A 286 -15.15 11.96 -22.43
CA ALA A 286 -13.92 12.63 -22.84
C ALA A 286 -13.44 13.65 -21.79
N LEU A 287 -14.37 14.38 -21.15
CA LEU A 287 -14.06 15.32 -20.06
C LEU A 287 -13.54 14.57 -18.83
N ALA A 288 -14.16 13.45 -18.43
CA ALA A 288 -13.69 12.62 -17.34
C ALA A 288 -12.23 12.17 -17.55
N THR A 289 -11.93 11.70 -18.77
CA THR A 289 -10.59 11.26 -19.15
C THR A 289 -9.60 12.45 -19.15
N ALA A 290 -9.97 13.57 -19.75
CA ALA A 290 -9.13 14.76 -19.80
C ALA A 290 -8.79 15.29 -18.40
N LEU A 291 -9.78 15.39 -17.50
CA LEU A 291 -9.57 15.81 -16.12
C LEU A 291 -8.67 14.84 -15.35
N THR A 292 -8.90 13.53 -15.50
CA THR A 292 -8.05 12.49 -14.89
C THR A 292 -6.59 12.66 -15.33
N LEU A 293 -6.34 12.72 -16.63
CA LEU A 293 -4.98 12.87 -17.17
C LEU A 293 -4.36 14.22 -16.77
N THR A 294 -5.14 15.30 -16.78
CA THR A 294 -4.66 16.62 -16.34
C THR A 294 -4.17 16.59 -14.90
N VAL A 295 -4.95 16.02 -13.97
CA VAL A 295 -4.54 15.91 -12.56
C VAL A 295 -3.31 15.02 -12.42
N GLN A 296 -3.29 13.86 -13.07
CA GLN A 296 -2.16 12.92 -13.01
C GLN A 296 -0.88 13.53 -13.58
N MET A 297 -0.95 14.17 -14.75
CA MET A 297 0.23 14.78 -15.37
C MET A 297 0.71 16.01 -14.60
N THR A 298 -0.19 16.87 -14.15
CA THR A 298 0.14 18.05 -13.35
C THR A 298 0.86 17.66 -12.05
N THR A 299 0.32 16.70 -11.30
CA THR A 299 0.91 16.23 -10.05
C THR A 299 2.25 15.52 -10.29
N LEU A 300 2.39 14.79 -11.39
CA LEU A 300 3.66 14.18 -11.82
C LEU A 300 4.73 15.25 -12.08
N VAL A 301 4.41 16.29 -12.89
CA VAL A 301 5.35 17.38 -13.21
C VAL A 301 5.73 18.17 -11.96
N ILE A 302 4.77 18.51 -11.11
CA ILE A 302 5.01 19.22 -9.84
C ILE A 302 5.92 18.37 -8.93
N THR A 303 5.67 17.07 -8.82
CA THR A 303 6.51 16.16 -8.02
C THR A 303 7.92 16.05 -8.58
N ALA A 304 8.09 15.91 -9.90
CA ALA A 304 9.39 15.86 -10.54
C ALA A 304 10.21 17.14 -10.29
N ARG A 305 9.56 18.31 -10.31
CA ARG A 305 10.20 19.59 -9.94
C ARG A 305 10.51 19.65 -8.45
N GLY A 306 9.58 19.23 -7.60
CA GLY A 306 9.75 19.23 -6.15
C GLY A 306 10.89 18.33 -5.67
N GLN A 307 11.07 17.15 -6.30
CA GLN A 307 12.16 16.22 -6.00
C GLN A 307 13.56 16.84 -6.15
N ARG A 308 13.74 17.79 -7.07
CA ARG A 308 15.02 18.48 -7.30
C ARG A 308 15.38 19.44 -6.15
N MET A 309 14.40 19.80 -5.34
CA MET A 309 14.57 20.75 -4.23
C MET A 309 14.76 20.05 -2.87
N LEU A 310 14.50 18.73 -2.80
CA LEU A 310 14.75 17.95 -1.60
C LEU A 310 16.25 17.68 -1.44
N GLY A 311 16.73 17.74 -0.19
CA GLY A 311 18.12 17.44 0.15
C GLY A 311 18.52 16.01 -0.22
N THR A 312 19.82 15.81 -0.43
CA THR A 312 20.41 14.49 -0.70
C THR A 312 20.77 13.73 0.57
N ASP A 313 20.70 14.38 1.72
CA ASP A 313 20.90 13.80 3.04
C ASP A 313 19.84 12.76 3.40
N HIS A 314 19.95 12.14 4.56
CA HIS A 314 19.02 11.08 4.99
C HIS A 314 17.56 11.58 5.07
N ALA A 315 17.34 12.75 5.67
CA ALA A 315 16.00 13.31 5.84
C ALA A 315 15.34 13.67 4.51
N GLY A 316 16.08 14.32 3.60
CA GLY A 316 15.63 14.60 2.25
C GLY A 316 15.31 13.34 1.46
N ARG A 317 16.05 12.25 1.63
CA ARG A 317 15.78 10.95 1.00
C ARG A 317 14.50 10.31 1.55
N VAL A 318 14.27 10.36 2.85
CA VAL A 318 13.04 9.86 3.50
C VAL A 318 11.82 10.63 2.97
N LEU A 319 11.88 11.97 2.97
CA LEU A 319 10.79 12.80 2.45
C LEU A 319 10.56 12.60 0.94
N SER A 320 11.63 12.46 0.17
CA SER A 320 11.57 12.11 -1.24
C SER A 320 10.77 10.82 -1.46
N LEU A 321 11.11 9.76 -0.73
CA LEU A 321 10.41 8.46 -0.83
C LEU A 321 8.95 8.56 -0.39
N ALA A 322 8.67 9.28 0.70
CA ALA A 322 7.32 9.53 1.17
C ALA A 322 6.46 10.26 0.12
N LEU A 323 7.02 11.33 -0.49
CA LEU A 323 6.35 12.10 -1.54
C LEU A 323 6.05 11.25 -2.78
N LEU A 324 7.01 10.44 -3.25
CA LEU A 324 6.82 9.55 -4.39
C LEU A 324 5.75 8.49 -4.09
N LEU A 325 5.77 7.91 -2.89
CA LEU A 325 4.80 6.89 -2.49
C LEU A 325 3.39 7.45 -2.35
N ALA A 326 3.24 8.65 -1.75
CA ALA A 326 1.96 9.32 -1.63
C ALA A 326 1.34 9.57 -3.02
N LEU A 327 2.13 10.09 -3.98
CA LEU A 327 1.64 10.31 -5.34
C LEU A 327 1.37 9.00 -6.09
N ALA A 328 2.24 7.99 -5.96
CA ALA A 328 2.03 6.70 -6.61
C ALA A 328 0.71 6.04 -6.18
N THR A 329 0.34 6.21 -4.91
CA THR A 329 -0.93 5.70 -4.38
C THR A 329 -2.11 6.57 -4.83
N ALA A 330 -1.97 7.90 -4.80
CA ALA A 330 -3.03 8.83 -5.22
C ALA A 330 -3.39 8.67 -6.72
N ASN A 331 -2.40 8.39 -7.56
CA ASN A 331 -2.55 8.20 -9.01
C ASN A 331 -2.79 6.73 -9.41
N ALA A 332 -2.98 5.82 -8.45
CA ALA A 332 -3.24 4.41 -8.77
C ALA A 332 -4.43 4.28 -9.74
N PRO A 333 -4.32 3.46 -10.80
CA PRO A 333 -5.40 3.33 -11.79
C PRO A 333 -6.63 2.63 -11.23
N LEU A 334 -6.41 1.68 -10.32
CA LEU A 334 -7.42 0.96 -9.56
C LEU A 334 -6.98 0.93 -8.10
N GLY A 335 -7.85 1.30 -7.17
CA GLY A 335 -7.51 1.38 -5.76
C GLY A 335 -8.72 1.27 -4.86
N GLU A 336 -8.96 0.10 -4.31
CA GLU A 336 -9.97 -0.09 -3.26
C GLU A 336 -9.44 0.37 -1.89
N GLY A 337 -10.31 0.39 -0.90
CA GLY A 337 -9.98 0.89 0.43
C GLY A 337 -8.73 0.30 1.05
N TYR A 338 -8.55 -1.01 0.97
CA TYR A 338 -7.39 -1.71 1.53
C TYR A 338 -6.08 -1.46 0.76
N HIS A 339 -6.10 -0.98 -0.49
CA HIS A 339 -4.88 -0.57 -1.22
C HIS A 339 -4.15 0.57 -0.50
N TYR A 340 -4.89 1.42 0.21
CA TYR A 340 -4.33 2.52 0.99
C TYR A 340 -3.52 2.06 2.22
N THR A 341 -3.43 0.75 2.49
CA THR A 341 -2.42 0.18 3.38
C THR A 341 -1.00 0.55 2.93
N LEU A 342 -0.77 0.65 1.61
CA LEU A 342 0.55 0.96 1.05
C LEU A 342 0.94 2.45 1.18
N ILE A 343 0.02 3.36 1.50
CA ILE A 343 0.37 4.78 1.77
C ILE A 343 0.79 5.00 3.23
N LEU A 344 0.52 4.05 4.12
CA LEU A 344 0.85 4.15 5.54
C LEU A 344 2.32 4.52 5.81
N PRO A 345 3.33 3.96 5.10
CA PRO A 345 4.71 4.40 5.26
C PRO A 345 4.92 5.89 4.97
N ALA A 346 4.28 6.43 3.94
CA ALA A 346 4.41 7.86 3.63
C ALA A 346 3.82 8.74 4.74
N LEU A 347 2.67 8.35 5.30
CA LEU A 347 2.05 9.05 6.44
C LEU A 347 2.95 9.02 7.68
N LEU A 348 3.52 7.86 8.01
CA LEU A 348 4.41 7.71 9.17
C LEU A 348 5.75 8.43 8.98
N MET A 349 6.31 8.45 7.77
CA MET A 349 7.49 9.23 7.44
C MET A 349 7.22 10.73 7.53
N ALA A 350 6.03 11.20 7.12
CA ALA A 350 5.60 12.58 7.26
C ALA A 350 5.45 12.96 8.76
N ALA A 351 4.84 12.10 9.57
CA ALA A 351 4.73 12.29 11.01
C ALA A 351 6.11 12.31 11.70
N TRP A 352 7.01 11.40 11.30
CA TRP A 352 8.39 11.41 11.76
C TRP A 352 9.09 12.74 11.46
N TRP A 353 8.94 13.27 10.23
CA TRP A 353 9.51 14.56 9.86
C TRP A 353 8.91 15.69 10.69
N ALA A 354 7.57 15.74 10.81
CA ALA A 354 6.89 16.77 11.60
C ALA A 354 7.39 16.80 13.05
N TRP A 355 7.66 15.61 13.62
CA TRP A 355 8.22 15.45 14.96
C TRP A 355 9.66 15.95 15.06
N THR A 356 10.54 15.48 14.17
CA THR A 356 11.97 15.80 14.22
C THR A 356 12.26 17.25 13.89
N ALA A 357 11.50 17.84 12.97
CA ALA A 357 11.57 19.25 12.59
C ALA A 357 10.84 20.18 13.57
N ARG A 358 10.16 19.63 14.60
CA ARG A 358 9.38 20.37 15.58
C ARG A 358 8.38 21.33 14.92
N LEU A 359 7.64 20.83 13.93
CA LEU A 359 6.70 21.66 13.18
C LEU A 359 5.60 22.20 14.08
N PRO A 360 5.05 23.40 13.76
CA PRO A 360 4.00 24.02 14.53
C PRO A 360 2.72 23.17 14.46
N TRP A 361 1.84 23.34 15.45
CA TRP A 361 0.58 22.63 15.59
C TRP A 361 -0.30 22.67 14.34
N SER A 362 -0.31 23.80 13.60
CA SER A 362 -1.07 23.92 12.35
C SER A 362 -0.66 22.87 11.30
N GLN A 363 0.62 22.48 11.24
CA GLN A 363 1.10 21.47 10.32
C GLN A 363 0.70 20.06 10.75
N TRP A 364 0.64 19.81 12.06
CA TRP A 364 0.10 18.58 12.62
C TRP A 364 -1.40 18.45 12.34
N ALA A 365 -2.17 19.56 12.42
CA ALA A 365 -3.58 19.56 12.10
C ALA A 365 -3.85 19.18 10.63
N LEU A 366 -3.04 19.70 9.68
CA LEU A 366 -3.13 19.32 8.27
C LEU A 366 -2.78 17.86 8.04
N LEU A 367 -1.73 17.35 8.69
CA LEU A 367 -1.34 15.94 8.59
C LEU A 367 -2.41 15.02 9.22
N ALA A 368 -2.98 15.44 10.37
CA ALA A 368 -4.07 14.72 11.01
C ALA A 368 -5.34 14.70 10.14
N LEU A 369 -5.64 15.79 9.44
CA LEU A 369 -6.76 15.84 8.48
C LEU A 369 -6.52 14.85 7.33
N ALA A 370 -5.33 14.81 6.77
CA ALA A 370 -4.99 13.82 5.72
C ALA A 370 -5.13 12.38 6.25
N ALA A 371 -4.62 12.10 7.46
CA ALA A 371 -4.75 10.79 8.11
C ALA A 371 -6.21 10.43 8.39
N LEU A 372 -7.02 11.40 8.84
CA LEU A 372 -8.45 11.21 9.06
C LEU A 372 -9.18 10.84 7.76
N LEU A 373 -8.96 11.59 6.69
CA LEU A 373 -9.59 11.32 5.38
C LEU A 373 -9.19 9.93 4.84
N LEU A 374 -7.95 9.52 5.04
CA LEU A 374 -7.47 8.18 4.65
C LEU A 374 -8.09 7.07 5.50
N SER A 375 -8.45 7.35 6.75
CA SER A 375 -8.87 6.37 7.77
C SER A 375 -10.37 6.39 8.05
N LEU A 376 -11.10 7.37 7.54
CA LEU A 376 -12.51 7.58 7.86
C LEU A 376 -13.34 6.35 7.49
N PRO A 377 -14.14 5.80 8.44
CA PRO A 377 -15.10 4.73 8.15
C PRO A 377 -16.36 5.31 7.46
N TRP A 378 -16.16 5.84 6.26
CA TRP A 378 -17.17 6.54 5.49
C TRP A 378 -17.98 5.56 4.63
N PRO A 379 -19.31 5.69 4.54
CA PRO A 379 -20.16 4.81 3.74
C PRO A 379 -20.12 5.17 2.24
N TYR A 380 -18.91 5.25 1.67
CA TYR A 380 -18.70 5.69 0.29
C TYR A 380 -19.38 4.81 -0.76
N GLN A 381 -19.79 3.59 -0.41
CA GLN A 381 -20.57 2.70 -1.29
C GLN A 381 -22.09 2.90 -1.16
N SER A 382 -22.54 3.90 -0.38
CA SER A 382 -23.96 4.23 -0.25
C SER A 382 -24.53 4.67 -1.62
N PRO A 383 -25.71 4.19 -2.02
CA PRO A 383 -26.34 4.57 -3.28
C PRO A 383 -26.53 6.07 -3.46
N GLN A 384 -26.75 6.82 -2.36
CA GLN A 384 -26.88 8.27 -2.40
C GLN A 384 -25.60 8.95 -2.88
N LEU A 385 -24.43 8.40 -2.51
CA LEU A 385 -23.12 8.92 -2.88
C LEU A 385 -22.68 8.49 -4.29
N SER A 386 -23.44 7.67 -4.97
CA SER A 386 -23.15 7.26 -6.35
C SER A 386 -23.86 8.10 -7.42
N ALA A 387 -24.49 9.23 -7.04
CA ALA A 387 -25.30 10.02 -7.95
C ALA A 387 -24.96 11.52 -7.90
N GLY A 388 -24.85 12.14 -9.07
CA GLY A 388 -24.70 13.59 -9.25
C GLY A 388 -23.52 14.17 -8.46
N TRP A 389 -23.69 15.38 -7.90
CA TRP A 389 -22.66 16.07 -7.12
C TRP A 389 -22.35 15.40 -5.78
N TRP A 390 -23.25 14.54 -5.27
CA TRP A 390 -22.98 13.77 -4.03
C TRP A 390 -21.80 12.82 -4.18
N ALA A 391 -21.48 12.42 -5.41
CA ALA A 391 -20.29 11.60 -5.71
C ALA A 391 -18.97 12.25 -5.22
N LEU A 392 -18.92 13.59 -5.12
CA LEU A 392 -17.74 14.28 -4.54
C LEU A 392 -17.47 13.84 -3.09
N LEU A 393 -18.49 13.50 -2.32
CA LEU A 393 -18.33 13.05 -0.93
C LEU A 393 -17.94 11.57 -0.81
N ALA A 394 -17.98 10.81 -1.92
CA ALA A 394 -17.67 9.39 -1.91
C ALA A 394 -16.16 9.07 -1.90
N TYR A 395 -15.27 10.06 -2.04
CA TYR A 395 -13.83 9.84 -2.29
C TYR A 395 -12.88 10.39 -1.20
N PRO A 396 -13.16 10.20 0.11
CA PRO A 396 -12.32 10.78 1.16
C PRO A 396 -10.85 10.33 1.08
N ARG A 397 -10.57 9.08 0.67
CA ARG A 397 -9.21 8.55 0.58
C ARG A 397 -8.41 9.19 -0.56
N VAL A 398 -9.05 9.52 -1.67
CA VAL A 398 -8.42 10.29 -2.75
C VAL A 398 -7.97 11.64 -2.23
N TYR A 399 -8.88 12.36 -1.54
CA TYR A 399 -8.56 13.66 -0.95
C TYR A 399 -7.46 13.58 0.11
N GLY A 400 -7.51 12.55 0.97
CA GLY A 400 -6.47 12.30 1.98
C GLY A 400 -5.10 12.03 1.37
N ALA A 401 -5.03 11.26 0.28
CA ALA A 401 -3.78 10.97 -0.41
C ALA A 401 -3.17 12.21 -1.08
N TYR A 402 -4.00 13.02 -1.76
CA TYR A 402 -3.54 14.29 -2.33
C TYR A 402 -3.21 15.34 -1.27
N ALA A 403 -3.94 15.37 -0.13
CA ALA A 403 -3.61 16.24 0.99
C ALA A 403 -2.24 15.88 1.60
N LEU A 404 -1.96 14.59 1.80
CA LEU A 404 -0.65 14.10 2.24
C LEU A 404 0.45 14.44 1.24
N TRP A 405 0.21 14.21 -0.06
CA TRP A 405 1.14 14.58 -1.13
C TRP A 405 1.43 16.09 -1.13
N GLY A 406 0.41 16.92 -1.07
CA GLY A 406 0.55 18.39 -1.02
C GLY A 406 1.28 18.87 0.22
N TRP A 407 1.01 18.28 1.37
CA TRP A 407 1.72 18.56 2.62
C TRP A 407 3.23 18.22 2.49
N LEU A 408 3.57 17.03 2.00
CA LEU A 408 4.96 16.61 1.75
C LEU A 408 5.66 17.51 0.73
N LEU A 409 4.96 17.92 -0.31
CA LEU A 409 5.49 18.83 -1.32
C LEU A 409 5.83 20.21 -0.74
N GLY A 410 5.04 20.71 0.21
CA GLY A 410 5.31 21.98 0.91
C GLY A 410 6.57 21.97 1.76
N ARG A 411 7.09 20.81 2.17
CA ARG A 411 8.29 20.68 3.04
C ARG A 411 9.62 20.76 2.30
N ARG A 412 9.61 20.85 0.99
CA ARG A 412 10.81 20.87 0.13
C ARG A 412 11.79 22.02 0.44
N THR A 413 11.30 23.17 0.84
CA THR A 413 12.12 24.36 1.15
C THR A 413 12.72 24.29 2.56
N GLU A 414 11.99 23.80 3.54
CA GLU A 414 12.43 23.71 4.93
C GLU A 414 13.63 22.75 5.10
N VAL A 415 13.67 21.66 4.33
CA VAL A 415 14.81 20.71 4.34
C VAL A 415 16.09 21.43 3.89
N ARG A 416 16.00 22.27 2.86
CA ARG A 416 17.15 23.03 2.34
C ARG A 416 17.68 24.05 3.35
N ASP A 417 16.78 24.71 4.06
CA ASP A 417 17.15 25.76 5.03
C ASP A 417 17.70 25.16 6.33
N GLN A 418 17.20 24.01 6.78
CA GLN A 418 17.72 23.31 7.95
C GLN A 418 19.08 22.65 7.71
N VAL A 419 19.36 22.16 6.50
CA VAL A 419 20.69 21.66 6.10
C VAL A 419 21.72 22.79 6.13
N ASN A 420 21.30 24.02 5.80
CA ASN A 420 22.18 25.17 5.78
C ASN A 420 22.35 25.87 7.14
N SER A 421 21.46 25.64 8.11
CA SER A 421 21.40 26.42 9.36
C SER A 421 21.67 25.67 10.66
N ARG A 422 21.64 24.33 10.70
CA ARG A 422 21.88 23.57 11.94
C ARG A 422 22.47 22.17 11.69
N PRO A 423 23.60 21.82 12.35
CA PRO A 423 23.89 20.41 12.58
C PRO A 423 22.75 19.82 13.43
N LEU A 424 22.15 18.71 12.98
CA LEU A 424 21.19 17.94 13.78
C LEU A 424 21.85 17.70 15.15
N PRO A 425 21.12 17.93 16.28
CA PRO A 425 21.70 17.64 17.59
C PRO A 425 22.19 16.18 17.57
N PRO A 426 23.40 15.91 18.03
CA PRO A 426 23.90 14.56 18.11
C PRO A 426 22.86 13.77 18.94
N PHE A 427 22.19 12.83 18.31
CA PHE A 427 21.59 11.75 19.06
C PHE A 427 22.76 11.16 19.85
N SER A 428 22.81 11.47 21.15
CA SER A 428 23.72 10.83 22.04
C SER A 428 23.56 9.34 21.78
N SER A 429 24.52 8.75 21.08
CA SER A 429 24.58 7.32 20.85
C SER A 429 24.66 6.68 22.24
N PRO A 430 23.63 5.99 22.71
CA PRO A 430 23.83 5.11 23.82
C PRO A 430 24.46 3.86 23.25
N LEU A 431 25.67 3.55 23.77
CA LEU A 431 26.30 2.25 23.68
C LEU A 431 27.27 2.02 22.49
N ARG A 432 28.41 2.66 22.56
CA ARG A 432 29.68 1.94 22.47
C ARG A 432 30.10 1.62 23.91
N GLY A 433 30.08 0.36 24.23
CA GLY A 433 30.54 -0.12 25.56
C GLY A 433 30.41 -1.62 25.61
N GLY A 434 31.56 -2.32 25.45
CA GLY A 434 31.78 -3.68 25.90
C GLY A 434 31.20 -4.77 25.02
#